data_626859c232a014c41361fcddbb5f4111
#
_entry.id   626859c232a014c41361fcddbb5f4111
#
_cell.length_a   1.000
_cell.length_b   1.000
_cell.length_c   1.000
_cell.angle_alpha   90.00
_cell.angle_beta   90.00
_cell.angle_gamma   90.00
#
_symmetry.space_group_name_H-M   'P 1'
#
loop_
_entity.id
_entity.type
_entity.pdbx_description
1 polymer ?
#
loop_
_entity_poly.entity_id
_entity_poly.type
_entity_poly.pdbx_seq_one_letter_code
_entity_poly.pdbx_strand_id
1 'polypeptide(L)'
;SGTQGPRWYYLDGSGNQMSYSSGSQLWVGAQLYQGIWSGGFHPGSSVGAVLKYVVPGDGSVTITGQAQDLDTGGGNGVVFTLKKNGSTTLFTRTITNGLSSGGDYSVTETVTDGDYVTFEVTSSGENSYDSTRLNPVVVYTPQSQSEETITLALTSLSLQEGDVGAITLTITPTRSTESVITLASNSASAVIAGTVTIPANTGSTAVQVLAGTPGSATITA
;
A
#
# COMPACT_ATOMS: atom_id res chain seq x y z
N SER A 1 -0.96 13.42 -6.62
CA SER A 1 -0.20 13.21 -5.39
C SER A 1 0.94 12.28 -5.71
N GLY A 2 2.20 12.76 -5.53
CA GLY A 2 3.37 11.94 -5.81
C GLY A 2 3.42 10.78 -4.84
N THR A 3 3.38 9.55 -5.35
CA THR A 3 3.64 8.33 -4.61
C THR A 3 5.06 8.43 -4.05
N GLN A 4 5.17 8.67 -2.75
CA GLN A 4 6.45 8.55 -2.08
C GLN A 4 6.86 7.08 -2.14
N GLY A 5 8.07 6.81 -2.64
CA GLY A 5 8.60 5.46 -2.73
C GLY A 5 8.67 4.76 -1.35
N PRO A 6 8.85 3.44 -1.33
CA PRO A 6 8.91 2.66 -0.11
C PRO A 6 9.98 3.20 0.84
N ARG A 7 9.63 3.36 2.12
CA ARG A 7 10.53 3.88 3.14
C ARG A 7 10.91 2.78 4.11
N TRP A 8 12.20 2.57 4.26
CA TRP A 8 12.77 1.71 5.27
C TRP A 8 13.20 2.51 6.49
N TYR A 9 12.84 2.03 7.68
CA TYR A 9 13.22 2.63 8.96
C TYR A 9 13.90 1.57 9.81
N TYR A 10 15.00 1.95 10.45
CA TYR A 10 15.78 1.12 11.35
C TYR A 10 15.50 1.59 12.76
N LEU A 11 14.82 0.78 13.56
CA LEU A 11 14.28 1.14 14.86
C LEU A 11 14.76 0.15 15.93
N ASP A 12 14.79 0.61 17.17
CA ASP A 12 14.77 -0.30 18.32
C ASP A 12 13.35 -0.83 18.57
N GLY A 13 13.21 -1.85 19.43
CA GLY A 13 11.90 -2.43 19.76
C GLY A 13 10.97 -1.49 20.55
N SER A 14 11.46 -0.34 21.00
CA SER A 14 10.66 0.75 21.59
C SER A 14 10.20 1.78 20.56
N GLY A 15 10.58 1.61 19.29
CA GLY A 15 10.21 2.49 18.18
C GLY A 15 11.12 3.69 17.97
N ASN A 16 12.24 3.79 18.67
CA ASN A 16 13.20 4.87 18.47
C ASN A 16 14.08 4.61 17.25
N GLN A 17 14.37 5.67 16.49
CA GLN A 17 15.24 5.59 15.33
C GLN A 17 16.67 5.23 15.74
N MET A 18 17.27 4.21 15.13
CA MET A 18 18.67 3.87 15.26
C MET A 18 19.56 4.87 14.52
N SER A 19 20.81 5.00 14.97
CA SER A 19 21.85 5.86 14.36
C SER A 19 22.73 5.05 13.43
N TYR A 20 22.99 5.57 12.22
CA TYR A 20 23.90 4.90 11.28
C TYR A 20 25.36 5.16 11.63
N SER A 21 26.14 4.09 11.76
CA SER A 21 27.58 4.11 11.94
C SER A 21 28.28 3.77 10.63
N SER A 22 28.93 4.76 10.01
CA SER A 22 29.65 4.56 8.74
C SER A 22 30.89 3.70 8.88
N GLY A 23 31.55 3.73 10.05
CA GLY A 23 32.75 2.93 10.31
C GLY A 23 32.47 1.43 10.42
N SER A 24 31.32 1.04 10.97
CA SER A 24 30.90 -0.34 11.12
C SER A 24 29.83 -0.76 10.10
N GLN A 25 29.34 0.17 9.29
CA GLN A 25 28.31 -0.03 8.28
C GLN A 25 27.03 -0.68 8.83
N LEU A 26 26.61 -0.25 10.02
CA LEU A 26 25.41 -0.75 10.67
C LEU A 26 24.59 0.38 11.31
N TRP A 27 23.31 0.13 11.49
CA TRP A 27 22.42 0.94 12.29
C TRP A 27 22.51 0.48 13.75
N VAL A 28 22.87 1.39 14.66
CA VAL A 28 23.15 1.11 16.06
C VAL A 28 21.98 1.58 16.91
N GLY A 29 21.48 0.69 17.76
CA GLY A 29 20.48 1.02 18.78
C GLY A 29 21.12 1.54 20.07
N ALA A 30 20.28 1.78 21.07
CA ALA A 30 20.72 2.32 22.36
C ALA A 30 21.38 1.28 23.28
N GLN A 31 21.14 -0.01 23.04
CA GLN A 31 21.69 -1.08 23.86
C GLN A 31 22.97 -1.67 23.27
N LEU A 32 23.79 -2.27 24.14
CA LEU A 32 25.02 -2.92 23.72
C LEU A 32 24.75 -4.03 22.71
N TYR A 33 25.54 -4.06 21.63
CA TYR A 33 25.40 -4.96 20.47
C TYR A 33 24.12 -4.80 19.64
N GLN A 34 23.14 -4.02 20.08
CA GLN A 34 21.90 -3.81 19.31
C GLN A 34 22.20 -3.14 17.97
N GLY A 35 21.85 -3.81 16.87
CA GLY A 35 22.10 -3.27 15.55
C GLY A 35 21.43 -4.01 14.40
N ILE A 36 21.42 -3.34 13.23
CA ILE A 36 20.94 -3.87 11.96
C ILE A 36 21.96 -3.53 10.87
N TRP A 37 22.36 -4.52 10.10
CA TRP A 37 23.28 -4.34 8.97
C TRP A 37 22.77 -5.09 7.73
N SER A 38 23.50 -5.01 6.62
CA SER A 38 23.13 -5.71 5.40
C SER A 38 23.05 -7.23 5.62
N GLY A 39 21.84 -7.76 5.68
CA GLY A 39 21.56 -9.19 5.84
C GLY A 39 21.58 -9.71 7.27
N GLY A 40 21.70 -8.84 8.30
CA GLY A 40 21.74 -9.29 9.68
C GLY A 40 21.17 -8.32 10.71
N PHE A 41 20.80 -8.89 11.86
CA PHE A 41 20.24 -8.20 13.03
C PHE A 41 20.92 -8.72 14.29
N HIS A 42 21.02 -7.86 15.28
CA HIS A 42 21.37 -8.24 16.63
C HIS A 42 20.45 -7.49 17.60
N PRO A 43 19.68 -8.18 18.43
CA PRO A 43 18.83 -7.52 19.43
C PRO A 43 19.66 -6.96 20.58
N GLY A 44 19.10 -6.00 21.29
CA GLY A 44 19.58 -5.66 22.62
C GLY A 44 19.13 -6.68 23.67
N SER A 45 19.63 -6.58 24.89
CA SER A 45 19.31 -7.50 25.99
C SER A 45 17.84 -7.45 26.44
N SER A 46 17.16 -6.34 26.25
CA SER A 46 15.77 -6.13 26.66
C SER A 46 14.89 -5.46 25.60
N VAL A 47 15.49 -5.03 24.50
CA VAL A 47 14.79 -4.34 23.40
C VAL A 47 15.23 -4.92 22.07
N GLY A 48 14.28 -5.32 21.24
CA GLY A 48 14.55 -5.92 19.93
C GLY A 48 15.17 -4.93 18.93
N ALA A 49 15.67 -5.48 17.83
CA ALA A 49 16.04 -4.73 16.64
C ALA A 49 14.91 -4.83 15.61
N VAL A 50 14.47 -3.71 15.05
CA VAL A 50 13.28 -3.64 14.20
C VAL A 50 13.60 -2.94 12.87
N LEU A 51 13.37 -3.62 11.76
CA LEU A 51 13.33 -3.03 10.43
C LEU A 51 11.88 -2.83 10.04
N LYS A 52 11.50 -1.61 9.70
CA LYS A 52 10.13 -1.24 9.29
C LYS A 52 10.11 -0.85 7.82
N TYR A 53 9.16 -1.38 7.09
CA TYR A 53 8.85 -1.02 5.71
C TYR A 53 7.44 -0.41 5.62
N VAL A 54 7.33 0.81 5.14
CA VAL A 54 6.04 1.49 4.91
C VAL A 54 5.61 1.27 3.47
N VAL A 55 4.40 0.75 3.27
CA VAL A 55 3.87 0.47 1.94
C VAL A 55 3.55 1.75 1.16
N PRO A 56 3.69 1.75 -0.17
CA PRO A 56 3.47 2.94 -0.98
C PRO A 56 2.00 3.25 -1.30
N GLY A 57 1.07 2.36 -0.96
CA GLY A 57 -0.36 2.52 -1.25
C GLY A 57 -1.15 1.22 -1.11
N ASP A 58 -2.38 1.22 -1.62
CA ASP A 58 -3.26 0.04 -1.64
C ASP A 58 -2.70 -1.05 -2.56
N GLY A 59 -2.77 -2.31 -2.12
CA GLY A 59 -2.27 -3.44 -2.90
C GLY A 59 -1.99 -4.69 -2.08
N SER A 60 -0.94 -5.39 -2.44
CA SER A 60 -0.41 -6.52 -1.68
C SER A 60 1.10 -6.45 -1.55
N VAL A 61 1.63 -7.03 -0.48
CA VAL A 61 3.06 -7.25 -0.31
C VAL A 61 3.33 -8.75 -0.23
N THR A 62 4.30 -9.21 -1.01
CA THR A 62 4.88 -10.55 -0.86
C THR A 62 6.24 -10.39 -0.20
N ILE A 63 6.41 -11.01 0.94
CA ILE A 63 7.56 -10.90 1.81
C ILE A 63 8.24 -12.25 1.88
N THR A 64 9.49 -12.32 1.46
CA THR A 64 10.30 -13.56 1.51
C THR A 64 11.63 -13.27 2.19
N GLY A 65 12.27 -14.29 2.71
CA GLY A 65 13.59 -14.19 3.31
C GLY A 65 14.00 -15.46 4.05
N GLN A 66 15.12 -15.35 4.75
CA GLN A 66 15.64 -16.40 5.61
C GLN A 66 15.82 -15.86 7.02
N ALA A 67 15.52 -16.68 8.02
CA ALA A 67 15.73 -16.37 9.43
C ALA A 67 16.60 -17.48 10.04
N GLN A 68 17.90 -17.18 10.27
CA GLN A 68 18.94 -18.14 10.66
C GLN A 68 19.84 -17.55 11.72
N ASP A 69 20.44 -18.42 12.52
CA ASP A 69 21.54 -18.07 13.42
C ASP A 69 22.82 -17.83 12.62
N LEU A 70 23.47 -16.67 12.86
CA LEU A 70 24.78 -16.33 12.30
C LEU A 70 25.93 -16.57 13.27
N ASP A 71 25.64 -16.66 14.55
CA ASP A 71 26.63 -16.71 15.62
C ASP A 71 26.49 -18.00 16.42
N THR A 72 26.79 -19.11 15.77
CA THR A 72 26.58 -20.47 16.28
C THR A 72 27.45 -20.86 17.46
N GLY A 73 28.28 -19.94 17.99
CA GLY A 73 29.25 -20.21 19.04
C GLY A 73 28.66 -20.34 20.44
N GLY A 74 27.41 -19.97 20.66
CA GLY A 74 26.75 -19.97 21.97
C GLY A 74 25.42 -19.24 21.96
N GLY A 75 24.94 -18.85 23.14
CA GLY A 75 23.72 -18.11 23.34
C GLY A 75 22.46 -18.99 23.45
N ASN A 76 21.34 -18.36 23.69
CA ASN A 76 20.03 -19.01 23.86
C ASN A 76 19.07 -18.78 22.70
N GLY A 77 19.55 -18.04 21.68
CA GLY A 77 18.82 -17.75 20.45
C GLY A 77 17.85 -16.58 20.56
N VAL A 78 17.09 -16.39 19.50
CA VAL A 78 16.20 -15.23 19.31
C VAL A 78 14.82 -15.67 18.86
N VAL A 79 13.87 -14.73 18.96
CA VAL A 79 12.58 -14.84 18.30
C VAL A 79 12.50 -13.80 17.19
N PHE A 80 12.31 -14.26 15.97
CA PHE A 80 11.94 -13.43 14.83
C PHE A 80 10.43 -13.33 14.72
N THR A 81 9.91 -12.11 14.55
CA THR A 81 8.47 -11.85 14.35
C THR A 81 8.29 -10.85 13.22
N LEU A 82 7.46 -11.22 12.23
CA LEU A 82 6.96 -10.34 11.18
C LEU A 82 5.56 -9.88 11.55
N LYS A 83 5.32 -8.57 11.61
CA LYS A 83 4.02 -8.00 11.98
C LYS A 83 3.55 -6.99 10.95
N LYS A 84 2.24 -6.87 10.78
CA LYS A 84 1.57 -5.76 10.11
C LYS A 84 1.09 -4.76 11.16
N ASN A 85 1.37 -3.48 10.93
CA ASN A 85 0.96 -2.34 11.77
C ASN A 85 1.36 -2.50 13.25
N GLY A 86 2.46 -3.23 13.52
CA GLY A 86 2.99 -3.44 14.86
C GLY A 86 2.19 -4.40 15.75
N SER A 87 1.00 -4.82 15.36
CA SER A 87 0.08 -5.60 16.19
C SER A 87 -0.28 -6.98 15.60
N THR A 88 -0.54 -7.06 14.30
CA THR A 88 -0.94 -8.31 13.65
C THR A 88 0.28 -9.14 13.29
N THR A 89 0.46 -10.28 13.95
CA THR A 89 1.55 -11.21 13.65
C THR A 89 1.25 -11.97 12.36
N LEU A 90 2.11 -11.80 11.37
CA LEU A 90 2.04 -12.51 10.08
C LEU A 90 2.88 -13.78 10.07
N PHE A 91 4.02 -13.75 10.76
CA PHE A 91 4.92 -14.88 10.89
C PHE A 91 5.74 -14.76 12.17
N THR A 92 6.06 -15.88 12.80
CA THR A 92 7.01 -15.95 13.92
C THR A 92 7.85 -17.20 13.85
N ARG A 93 9.10 -17.10 14.28
CA ARG A 93 10.04 -18.23 14.34
C ARG A 93 11.01 -18.04 15.50
N THR A 94 11.14 -19.10 16.31
CA THR A 94 12.26 -19.21 17.25
C THR A 94 13.48 -19.71 16.48
N ILE A 95 14.60 -19.00 16.61
CA ILE A 95 15.88 -19.32 16.03
C ILE A 95 16.79 -19.72 17.20
N THR A 96 16.98 -21.02 17.37
CA THR A 96 17.86 -21.55 18.41
C THR A 96 19.32 -21.47 17.96
N ASN A 97 20.23 -21.44 18.94
CA ASN A 97 21.66 -21.51 18.66
C ASN A 97 22.00 -22.72 17.77
N GLY A 98 22.81 -22.51 16.76
CA GLY A 98 23.21 -23.49 15.75
C GLY A 98 22.24 -23.65 14.57
N LEU A 99 21.08 -22.97 14.54
CA LEU A 99 20.13 -23.03 13.44
C LEU A 99 20.60 -22.20 12.24
N SER A 100 21.68 -22.61 11.62
CA SER A 100 22.38 -21.88 10.53
C SER A 100 21.93 -22.29 9.12
N SER A 101 20.93 -23.18 9.00
CA SER A 101 20.38 -23.65 7.70
C SER A 101 18.86 -23.68 7.71
N GLY A 102 18.25 -23.65 6.54
CA GLY A 102 16.80 -23.55 6.41
C GLY A 102 16.30 -22.16 6.81
N GLY A 103 15.09 -22.08 7.33
CA GLY A 103 14.54 -20.83 7.85
C GLY A 103 13.94 -19.92 6.81
N ASP A 104 13.68 -20.42 5.61
CA ASP A 104 12.95 -19.67 4.59
C ASP A 104 11.53 -19.37 5.08
N TYR A 105 11.09 -18.15 4.82
CA TYR A 105 9.71 -17.74 5.05
C TYR A 105 9.16 -17.02 3.83
N SER A 106 7.85 -17.16 3.63
CA SER A 106 7.10 -16.47 2.58
C SER A 106 5.72 -16.12 3.11
N VAL A 107 5.36 -14.85 3.01
CA VAL A 107 4.07 -14.32 3.45
C VAL A 107 3.56 -13.38 2.38
N THR A 108 2.28 -13.49 2.04
CA THR A 108 1.58 -12.50 1.21
C THR A 108 0.46 -11.88 2.01
N GLU A 109 0.38 -10.56 2.02
CA GLU A 109 -0.57 -9.79 2.81
C GLU A 109 -1.17 -8.66 1.98
N THR A 110 -2.49 -8.45 2.11
CA THR A 110 -3.17 -7.28 1.55
C THR A 110 -2.87 -6.05 2.41
N VAL A 111 -2.57 -4.94 1.75
CA VAL A 111 -2.19 -3.69 2.40
C VAL A 111 -2.97 -2.51 1.84
N THR A 112 -3.14 -1.48 2.67
CA THR A 112 -3.72 -0.18 2.30
C THR A 112 -2.69 0.92 2.48
N ASP A 113 -2.96 2.08 1.92
CA ASP A 113 -2.10 3.26 2.08
C ASP A 113 -1.90 3.58 3.58
N GLY A 114 -0.64 3.81 3.96
CA GLY A 114 -0.24 4.03 5.35
C GLY A 114 0.07 2.76 6.16
N ASP A 115 -0.27 1.57 5.65
CA ASP A 115 0.14 0.32 6.29
C ASP A 115 1.67 0.16 6.30
N TYR A 116 2.17 -0.64 7.23
CA TYR A 116 3.58 -0.98 7.30
C TYR A 116 3.77 -2.41 7.82
N VAL A 117 4.92 -2.98 7.49
CA VAL A 117 5.37 -4.25 8.06
C VAL A 117 6.65 -4.05 8.86
N THR A 118 6.80 -4.82 9.94
CA THR A 118 7.98 -4.79 10.80
C THR A 118 8.60 -6.19 10.89
N PHE A 119 9.93 -6.22 10.76
CA PHE A 119 10.77 -7.39 10.98
C PHE A 119 11.47 -7.17 12.32
N GLU A 120 11.07 -7.90 13.33
CA GLU A 120 11.55 -7.74 14.70
C GLU A 120 12.33 -8.97 15.14
N VAL A 121 13.53 -8.77 15.68
CA VAL A 121 14.34 -9.80 16.33
C VAL A 121 14.49 -9.42 17.79
N THR A 122 14.07 -10.32 18.68
CA THR A 122 14.18 -10.16 20.13
C THR A 122 15.01 -11.29 20.73
N SER A 123 15.83 -11.00 21.76
CA SER A 123 16.58 -12.01 22.49
C SER A 123 15.66 -12.94 23.27
N SER A 124 16.09 -14.18 23.49
CA SER A 124 15.38 -15.18 24.30
C SER A 124 15.83 -15.20 25.79
N GLY A 125 16.21 -14.01 26.30
CA GLY A 125 16.57 -13.80 27.70
C GLY A 125 17.90 -13.07 27.91
N GLU A 126 18.93 -13.41 27.14
CA GLU A 126 20.20 -12.70 27.08
C GLU A 126 20.57 -12.51 25.62
N ASN A 127 21.44 -11.58 25.27
CA ASN A 127 21.74 -11.24 23.90
C ASN A 127 23.16 -11.62 23.43
N SER A 128 23.83 -12.52 24.13
CA SER A 128 25.14 -13.01 23.70
C SER A 128 24.94 -13.99 22.52
N TYR A 129 25.76 -13.84 21.48
CA TYR A 129 25.72 -14.69 20.29
C TYR A 129 24.36 -14.71 19.59
N ASP A 130 23.65 -13.58 19.58
CA ASP A 130 22.31 -13.45 18.99
C ASP A 130 22.34 -12.81 17.59
N SER A 131 23.49 -12.82 16.92
CA SER A 131 23.58 -12.36 15.53
C SER A 131 22.71 -13.23 14.65
N THR A 132 21.75 -12.61 13.98
CA THR A 132 20.70 -13.30 13.22
C THR A 132 20.72 -12.85 11.77
N ARG A 133 20.78 -13.81 10.84
CA ARG A 133 20.54 -13.54 9.43
C ARG A 133 19.08 -13.21 9.24
N LEU A 134 18.82 -12.04 8.69
CA LEU A 134 17.55 -11.65 8.14
C LEU A 134 17.81 -10.87 6.85
N ASN A 135 17.37 -11.41 5.74
CA ASN A 135 17.51 -10.82 4.41
C ASN A 135 16.13 -10.66 3.74
N PRO A 136 15.25 -9.83 4.30
CA PRO A 136 13.90 -9.70 3.81
C PRO A 136 13.89 -9.07 2.41
N VAL A 137 13.12 -9.68 1.52
CA VAL A 137 12.74 -9.12 0.23
C VAL A 137 11.25 -8.82 0.29
N VAL A 138 10.89 -7.57 0.02
CA VAL A 138 9.50 -7.13 -0.03
C VAL A 138 9.18 -6.73 -1.46
N VAL A 139 8.25 -7.45 -2.08
CA VAL A 139 7.70 -7.12 -3.39
C VAL A 139 6.31 -6.54 -3.17
N TYR A 140 6.14 -5.26 -3.50
CA TYR A 140 4.85 -4.61 -3.48
C TYR A 140 4.20 -4.72 -4.85
N THR A 141 2.94 -5.15 -4.88
CA THR A 141 2.09 -5.16 -6.07
C THR A 141 0.94 -4.19 -5.82
N PRO A 142 0.86 -3.07 -6.56
CA PRO A 142 -0.24 -2.13 -6.41
C PRO A 142 -1.57 -2.80 -6.75
N GLN A 143 -2.63 -2.38 -6.07
CA GLN A 143 -3.98 -2.76 -6.46
C GLN A 143 -4.24 -2.24 -7.87
N SER A 144 -4.66 -3.12 -8.77
CA SER A 144 -5.11 -2.71 -10.10
C SER A 144 -6.30 -1.78 -9.92
N GLN A 145 -6.12 -0.52 -10.27
CA GLN A 145 -7.27 0.35 -10.44
C GLN A 145 -7.97 -0.11 -11.71
N SER A 146 -9.24 -0.48 -11.61
CA SER A 146 -10.05 -0.66 -12.82
C SER A 146 -10.11 0.68 -13.55
N GLU A 147 -9.82 0.68 -14.86
CA GLU A 147 -9.93 1.88 -15.67
C GLU A 147 -11.34 2.47 -15.52
N GLU A 148 -11.38 3.76 -15.23
CA GLU A 148 -12.65 4.47 -15.20
C GLU A 148 -13.21 4.60 -16.61
N THR A 149 -14.43 4.16 -16.76
CA THR A 149 -15.18 4.31 -18.01
C THR A 149 -16.37 5.22 -17.77
N ILE A 150 -16.44 6.30 -18.53
CA ILE A 150 -17.60 7.20 -18.58
C ILE A 150 -18.38 6.87 -19.84
N THR A 151 -19.67 6.59 -19.70
CA THR A 151 -20.53 6.27 -20.82
C THR A 151 -21.81 7.12 -20.79
N LEU A 152 -22.24 7.59 -21.97
CA LEU A 152 -23.55 8.17 -22.20
C LEU A 152 -24.44 7.08 -22.78
N ALA A 153 -25.50 6.71 -22.05
CA ALA A 153 -26.45 5.69 -22.51
C ALA A 153 -27.58 6.36 -23.29
N LEU A 154 -27.43 6.36 -24.55
CA LEU A 154 -28.40 6.51 -25.66
C LEU A 154 -27.59 6.81 -26.92
N THR A 155 -27.80 6.04 -27.96
CA THR A 155 -27.16 6.29 -29.26
C THR A 155 -27.85 7.42 -30.06
N SER A 156 -29.12 7.71 -29.74
CA SER A 156 -29.88 8.83 -30.33
C SER A 156 -31.05 9.22 -29.44
N LEU A 157 -31.39 10.51 -29.45
CA LEU A 157 -32.58 11.09 -28.81
C LEU A 157 -33.23 12.04 -29.81
N SER A 158 -34.51 11.81 -30.12
CA SER A 158 -35.29 12.68 -31.02
C SER A 158 -36.28 13.49 -30.21
N LEU A 159 -36.20 14.81 -30.30
CA LEU A 159 -37.04 15.77 -29.58
C LEU A 159 -37.54 16.84 -30.55
N GLN A 160 -38.70 17.43 -30.27
CA GLN A 160 -39.15 18.66 -30.94
C GLN A 160 -38.51 19.87 -30.27
N GLU A 161 -38.40 20.98 -31.01
CA GLU A 161 -37.88 22.23 -30.47
C GLU A 161 -38.65 22.65 -29.20
N GLY A 162 -37.91 22.92 -28.12
CA GLY A 162 -38.46 23.26 -26.82
C GLY A 162 -38.75 22.07 -25.89
N ASP A 163 -38.69 20.81 -26.39
CA ASP A 163 -38.85 19.64 -25.56
C ASP A 163 -37.61 19.39 -24.67
N VAL A 164 -37.86 18.77 -23.54
CA VAL A 164 -36.79 18.33 -22.62
C VAL A 164 -36.76 16.81 -22.58
N GLY A 165 -35.63 16.24 -22.91
CA GLY A 165 -35.34 14.82 -22.78
C GLY A 165 -34.24 14.59 -21.73
N ALA A 166 -33.93 13.33 -21.50
CA ALA A 166 -32.83 12.94 -20.61
C ALA A 166 -31.98 11.81 -21.21
N ILE A 167 -30.69 11.88 -20.99
CA ILE A 167 -29.74 10.80 -21.23
C ILE A 167 -29.12 10.38 -19.92
N THR A 168 -28.65 9.13 -19.82
CA THR A 168 -28.01 8.64 -18.61
C THR A 168 -26.49 8.70 -18.77
N LEU A 169 -25.83 9.37 -17.85
CA LEU A 169 -24.39 9.34 -17.71
C LEU A 169 -24.03 8.29 -16.65
N THR A 170 -23.13 7.38 -16.98
CA THR A 170 -22.68 6.29 -16.10
C THR A 170 -21.17 6.35 -15.93
N ILE A 171 -20.70 6.13 -14.72
CA ILE A 171 -19.29 5.93 -14.38
C ILE A 171 -19.08 4.53 -13.81
N THR A 172 -18.08 3.84 -14.29
CA THR A 172 -17.73 2.49 -13.83
C THR A 172 -16.22 2.42 -13.60
N PRO A 173 -15.74 1.97 -12.43
CA PRO A 173 -16.51 1.60 -11.23
C PRO A 173 -17.15 2.80 -10.52
N THR A 174 -18.16 2.52 -9.68
CA THR A 174 -18.78 3.52 -8.80
C THR A 174 -17.76 4.08 -7.81
N ARG A 175 -17.73 5.39 -7.65
CA ARG A 175 -16.82 6.08 -6.72
C ARG A 175 -17.43 6.28 -5.33
N SER A 176 -16.58 6.25 -4.31
CA SER A 176 -16.95 6.61 -2.93
C SER A 176 -17.08 8.11 -2.69
N THR A 177 -16.60 8.94 -3.64
CA THR A 177 -16.71 10.40 -3.65
C THR A 177 -17.54 10.85 -4.83
N GLU A 178 -18.10 12.05 -4.77
CA GLU A 178 -18.79 12.65 -5.93
C GLU A 178 -17.82 12.83 -7.11
N SER A 179 -18.38 12.76 -8.31
CA SER A 179 -17.65 12.97 -9.56
C SER A 179 -18.32 14.06 -10.38
N VAL A 180 -17.57 15.11 -10.71
CA VAL A 180 -18.02 16.20 -11.59
C VAL A 180 -17.51 15.94 -12.98
N ILE A 181 -18.44 15.76 -13.94
CA ILE A 181 -18.13 15.44 -15.33
C ILE A 181 -18.47 16.67 -16.19
N THR A 182 -17.51 17.07 -17.02
CA THR A 182 -17.72 18.14 -18.01
C THR A 182 -18.40 17.56 -19.24
N LEU A 183 -19.45 18.22 -19.69
CA LEU A 183 -20.21 17.84 -20.90
C LEU A 183 -20.12 18.94 -21.95
N ALA A 184 -20.08 18.54 -23.19
CA ALA A 184 -20.11 19.46 -24.32
C ALA A 184 -21.13 19.00 -25.38
N SER A 185 -21.82 19.97 -25.96
CA SER A 185 -22.63 19.79 -27.18
C SER A 185 -21.96 20.53 -28.33
N ASN A 186 -21.85 19.91 -29.47
CA ASN A 186 -21.25 20.53 -30.66
C ASN A 186 -22.21 21.44 -31.46
N SER A 187 -23.47 21.57 -31.01
CA SER A 187 -24.52 22.34 -31.74
C SER A 187 -25.54 22.93 -30.77
N ALA A 188 -26.12 24.06 -31.14
CA ALA A 188 -27.25 24.68 -30.47
C ALA A 188 -28.56 23.86 -30.57
N SER A 189 -28.56 22.78 -31.36
CA SER A 189 -29.71 21.86 -31.46
C SER A 189 -29.89 21.02 -30.17
N ALA A 190 -28.87 20.93 -29.33
CA ALA A 190 -28.95 20.33 -27.98
C ALA A 190 -28.27 21.22 -26.96
N VAL A 191 -29.05 21.75 -26.03
CA VAL A 191 -28.57 22.56 -24.91
C VAL A 191 -28.51 21.67 -23.68
N ILE A 192 -27.33 21.62 -23.06
CA ILE A 192 -27.04 20.82 -21.86
C ILE A 192 -26.31 21.66 -20.80
N ALA A 193 -26.36 21.22 -19.56
CA ALA A 193 -25.46 21.78 -18.53
C ALA A 193 -24.00 21.45 -18.89
N GLY A 194 -23.09 22.42 -18.76
CA GLY A 194 -21.66 22.21 -19.03
C GLY A 194 -20.96 21.26 -18.05
N THR A 195 -21.60 21.01 -16.90
CA THR A 195 -21.14 20.03 -15.90
C THR A 195 -22.32 19.31 -15.27
N VAL A 196 -22.10 18.06 -14.89
CA VAL A 196 -23.05 17.26 -14.13
C VAL A 196 -22.33 16.52 -13.02
N THR A 197 -22.99 16.38 -11.87
CA THR A 197 -22.42 15.67 -10.71
C THR A 197 -23.07 14.30 -10.60
N ILE A 198 -22.24 13.27 -10.48
CA ILE A 198 -22.64 11.92 -10.05
C ILE A 198 -22.36 11.85 -8.56
N PRO A 199 -23.38 11.68 -7.69
CA PRO A 199 -23.18 11.61 -6.26
C PRO A 199 -22.29 10.45 -5.82
N ALA A 200 -21.63 10.58 -4.68
CA ALA A 200 -20.87 9.51 -4.06
C ALA A 200 -21.71 8.23 -3.90
N ASN A 201 -21.07 7.10 -4.11
CA ASN A 201 -21.68 5.75 -4.04
C ASN A 201 -22.84 5.51 -5.03
N THR A 202 -22.96 6.36 -6.06
CA THR A 202 -23.86 6.13 -7.19
C THR A 202 -23.05 5.97 -8.46
N GLY A 203 -23.49 5.10 -9.36
CA GLY A 203 -22.79 4.83 -10.63
C GLY A 203 -23.36 5.63 -11.81
N SER A 204 -24.43 6.40 -11.64
CA SER A 204 -25.07 7.10 -12.73
C SER A 204 -25.88 8.32 -12.28
N THR A 205 -26.15 9.20 -13.25
CA THR A 205 -27.06 10.34 -13.09
C THR A 205 -27.74 10.67 -14.41
N ALA A 206 -28.91 11.34 -14.36
CA ALA A 206 -29.60 11.83 -15.55
C ALA A 206 -29.04 13.19 -15.95
N VAL A 207 -28.81 13.37 -17.25
CA VAL A 207 -28.44 14.63 -17.88
C VAL A 207 -29.64 15.12 -18.66
N GLN A 208 -30.15 16.28 -18.33
CA GLN A 208 -31.24 16.92 -19.07
C GLN A 208 -30.73 17.51 -20.39
N VAL A 209 -31.45 17.29 -21.46
CA VAL A 209 -31.18 17.81 -22.81
C VAL A 209 -32.37 18.62 -23.24
N LEU A 210 -32.21 19.92 -23.42
CA LEU A 210 -33.24 20.78 -24.03
C LEU A 210 -33.01 20.82 -25.55
N ALA A 211 -34.03 20.50 -26.33
CA ALA A 211 -34.00 20.66 -27.77
C ALA A 211 -34.03 22.14 -28.15
N GLY A 212 -32.97 22.58 -28.81
CA GLY A 212 -32.84 23.93 -29.33
C GLY A 212 -33.32 24.05 -30.77
N THR A 213 -32.56 24.75 -31.60
CA THR A 213 -32.90 24.91 -33.02
C THR A 213 -32.94 23.58 -33.80
N PRO A 214 -33.80 23.43 -34.81
CA PRO A 214 -33.83 22.19 -35.60
C PRO A 214 -32.45 21.82 -36.16
N GLY A 215 -32.08 20.55 -35.99
CA GLY A 215 -30.77 20.04 -36.43
C GLY A 215 -30.33 18.81 -35.64
N SER A 216 -29.06 18.49 -35.76
CA SER A 216 -28.42 17.39 -35.04
C SER A 216 -27.31 17.94 -34.10
N ALA A 217 -27.10 17.29 -32.96
CA ALA A 217 -26.03 17.56 -32.07
C ALA A 217 -25.37 16.26 -31.57
N THR A 218 -24.08 16.33 -31.30
CA THR A 218 -23.34 15.27 -30.58
C THR A 218 -23.00 15.79 -29.19
N ILE A 219 -23.33 14.99 -28.18
CA ILE A 219 -22.98 15.26 -26.80
C ILE A 219 -21.81 14.36 -26.44
N THR A 220 -20.80 14.94 -25.82
CA THR A 220 -19.58 14.26 -25.32
C THR A 220 -19.39 14.52 -23.83
N ALA A 221 -18.76 13.57 -23.13
CA ALA A 221 -18.39 13.63 -21.73
C ALA A 221 -16.87 13.43 -21.58
#